data_64d31099296503f0dc2b9a33002a3594
#
_entry.id   64d31099296503f0dc2b9a33002a3594
#
_cell.length_a   1.000
_cell.length_b   1.000
_cell.length_c   1.000
_cell.angle_alpha   90.00
_cell.angle_beta   90.00
_cell.angle_gamma   90.00
#
_symmetry.space_group_name_H-M   'P 1'
#
loop_
_entity.id
_entity.type
_entity.pdbx_description
1 polymer ?
#
loop_
_entity_poly.entity_id
_entity_poly.type
_entity_poly.pdbx_seq_one_letter_code
_entity_poly.pdbx_strand_id
1 'polypeptide(L)'
;GVDRESPRVRAVEARVRQGLRDEQWRGATAFALENPDSELGTQPFRQAAWMPLPDRDGQARAGALFLREAPFEAGALTLLARLGETYAHAWRALPAERSLAMGRRWQRWQGALLLTALGVALAWPVRLTVLAPAEVVADAPRVITAPLAGVIRRIAPDPNSTVRAGDLLVQFEDLPLRHEMLVERQKLAVAQARTSRLGAAAFRDPQAAHELAIARAEHELAEVGARHAAEAFERTRIPAPQAGLVLYADRRELEGRPVAVGQEILQIADPARVKLRIDLPVDAMIALAEGGEVRWMFEGAPVGGRGAKLERIGFQPVARPGGELVQVLHARLDPGAVPRIGLRGTAQLQGERVPLAWQLLRRPIGAARQFLGW
;
A
#
# COMPACT_ATOMS: atom_id res chain seq x y z
N GLY A 1 9.31 -60.05 -4.66
CA GLY A 1 10.66 -59.76 -4.21
C GLY A 1 11.19 -60.87 -3.32
N VAL A 2 12.44 -61.18 -3.42
CA VAL A 2 13.10 -62.20 -2.56
C VAL A 2 13.20 -61.58 -1.17
N ASP A 3 12.61 -62.28 -0.18
CA ASP A 3 12.76 -61.88 1.24
C ASP A 3 14.19 -62.10 1.71
N ARG A 4 14.91 -61.01 1.91
CA ARG A 4 16.33 -61.04 2.34
C ARG A 4 16.51 -61.64 3.74
N GLU A 5 15.50 -61.71 4.56
CA GLU A 5 15.55 -62.26 5.89
C GLU A 5 15.24 -63.78 5.94
N SER A 6 14.84 -64.31 4.81
CA SER A 6 14.55 -65.76 4.69
C SER A 6 15.79 -66.58 5.17
N PRO A 7 15.58 -67.59 6.03
CA PRO A 7 16.64 -68.48 6.48
C PRO A 7 17.44 -69.11 5.32
N ARG A 8 16.75 -69.37 4.20
CA ARG A 8 17.36 -69.92 2.99
C ARG A 8 18.35 -68.99 2.34
N VAL A 9 18.00 -67.70 2.23
CA VAL A 9 18.89 -66.66 1.67
C VAL A 9 20.12 -66.47 2.55
N ARG A 10 19.95 -66.47 3.87
CA ARG A 10 21.06 -66.36 4.84
C ARG A 10 22.01 -67.57 4.72
N ALA A 11 21.49 -68.81 4.58
CA ALA A 11 22.31 -69.98 4.43
C ALA A 11 23.12 -69.96 3.12
N VAL A 12 22.51 -69.53 2.00
CA VAL A 12 23.24 -69.35 0.73
C VAL A 12 24.29 -68.26 0.85
N GLU A 13 23.96 -67.12 1.44
CA GLU A 13 24.94 -66.04 1.69
C GLU A 13 26.12 -66.49 2.57
N ALA A 14 25.85 -67.25 3.61
CA ALA A 14 26.91 -67.80 4.48
C ALA A 14 27.86 -68.73 3.69
N ARG A 15 27.29 -69.58 2.83
CA ARG A 15 28.09 -70.47 1.97
C ARG A 15 28.95 -69.76 0.95
N VAL A 16 28.37 -68.70 0.30
CA VAL A 16 29.10 -67.83 -0.63
C VAL A 16 30.22 -67.07 0.10
N ARG A 17 29.97 -66.52 1.28
CA ARG A 17 30.97 -65.82 2.10
C ARG A 17 32.11 -66.72 2.50
N GLN A 18 31.83 -67.97 2.85
CA GLN A 18 32.86 -68.98 3.17
C GLN A 18 33.73 -69.27 1.95
N GLY A 19 33.13 -69.55 0.78
CA GLY A 19 33.86 -69.83 -0.47
C GLY A 19 34.73 -68.65 -0.93
N LEU A 20 34.27 -67.42 -0.73
CA LEU A 20 35.05 -66.24 -1.04
C LEU A 20 36.26 -66.02 -0.08
N ARG A 21 36.17 -66.48 1.15
CA ARG A 21 37.29 -66.45 2.09
C ARG A 21 38.40 -67.47 1.75
N ASP A 22 37.99 -68.65 1.24
CA ASP A 22 38.87 -69.75 0.90
C ASP A 22 39.58 -69.61 -0.44
N GLU A 23 39.43 -68.44 -1.12
CA GLU A 23 39.93 -68.12 -2.49
C GLU A 23 39.52 -69.06 -3.61
N GLN A 24 38.78 -70.11 -3.30
CA GLN A 24 38.36 -71.15 -4.26
C GLN A 24 37.31 -70.56 -5.28
N TRP A 25 36.63 -69.46 -4.94
CA TRP A 25 35.53 -68.87 -5.72
C TRP A 25 35.97 -67.59 -6.42
N ARG A 26 37.22 -67.43 -6.78
CA ARG A 26 37.67 -66.27 -7.58
C ARG A 26 37.19 -66.35 -9.03
N GLY A 27 36.89 -67.54 -9.55
CA GLY A 27 36.30 -67.81 -10.87
C GLY A 27 34.88 -68.34 -10.77
N ALA A 28 34.28 -68.57 -11.94
CA ALA A 28 32.96 -69.23 -12.01
C ALA A 28 33.09 -70.66 -11.47
N THR A 29 32.39 -70.97 -10.39
CA THR A 29 32.54 -72.23 -9.67
C THR A 29 31.18 -72.86 -9.43
N ALA A 30 31.05 -74.15 -9.75
CA ALA A 30 29.86 -74.95 -9.46
C ALA A 30 30.05 -75.73 -8.15
N PHE A 31 29.01 -75.82 -7.37
CA PHE A 31 28.98 -76.61 -6.14
C PHE A 31 27.58 -77.21 -5.92
N ALA A 32 27.56 -78.36 -5.22
CA ALA A 32 26.31 -79.00 -4.82
C ALA A 32 25.77 -78.34 -3.50
N LEU A 33 24.47 -78.21 -3.44
CA LEU A 33 23.76 -77.69 -2.22
C LEU A 33 23.34 -78.83 -1.30
N GLU A 34 24.09 -79.99 -1.36
CA GLU A 34 23.76 -81.15 -0.55
C GLU A 34 24.22 -80.98 0.91
N ASN A 35 23.22 -80.73 1.74
CA ASN A 35 23.32 -80.96 3.18
C ASN A 35 21.91 -81.33 3.70
N PRO A 36 21.64 -82.58 4.03
CA PRO A 36 20.29 -83.05 4.40
C PRO A 36 19.80 -82.42 5.74
N ASP A 37 20.74 -81.90 6.58
CA ASP A 37 20.44 -81.28 7.88
C ASP A 37 20.31 -79.75 7.82
N SER A 38 20.43 -79.14 6.65
CA SER A 38 20.31 -77.67 6.49
C SER A 38 19.00 -77.28 5.78
N GLU A 39 18.48 -76.09 6.08
CA GLU A 39 17.32 -75.51 5.42
C GLU A 39 17.47 -75.41 3.87
N LEU A 40 18.71 -75.58 3.36
CA LEU A 40 19.03 -75.74 1.94
C LEU A 40 18.49 -77.02 1.30
N GLY A 41 18.34 -78.11 2.09
CA GLY A 41 17.82 -79.41 1.60
C GLY A 41 16.35 -79.40 1.16
N THR A 42 15.59 -78.34 1.46
CA THR A 42 14.20 -78.20 1.03
C THR A 42 14.02 -77.43 -0.30
N GLN A 43 15.14 -77.12 -0.99
CA GLN A 43 15.07 -76.46 -2.29
C GLN A 43 14.94 -77.46 -3.45
N PRO A 44 14.14 -77.17 -4.49
CA PRO A 44 14.03 -78.00 -5.66
C PRO A 44 15.34 -78.08 -6.46
N PHE A 45 16.25 -77.09 -6.28
CA PHE A 45 17.50 -77.04 -7.04
C PHE A 45 18.67 -77.58 -6.19
N ARG A 46 19.33 -78.60 -6.70
CA ARG A 46 20.45 -79.26 -6.00
C ARG A 46 21.84 -78.78 -6.40
N GLN A 47 21.94 -78.04 -7.52
CA GLN A 47 23.19 -77.55 -8.07
C GLN A 47 23.21 -76.03 -8.11
N ALA A 48 24.34 -75.44 -7.70
CA ALA A 48 24.55 -74.00 -7.73
C ALA A 48 25.82 -73.67 -8.51
N ALA A 49 25.80 -72.57 -9.24
CA ALA A 49 26.99 -71.97 -9.85
C ALA A 49 27.11 -70.49 -9.40
N TRP A 50 28.28 -70.18 -8.90
CA TRP A 50 28.65 -68.82 -8.53
C TRP A 50 29.37 -68.13 -9.69
N MET A 51 28.90 -66.95 -10.08
CA MET A 51 29.50 -66.08 -11.07
C MET A 51 30.05 -64.84 -10.34
N PRO A 52 31.33 -64.70 -10.13
CA PRO A 52 31.91 -63.53 -9.48
C PRO A 52 31.88 -62.32 -10.41
N LEU A 53 31.69 -61.15 -9.80
CA LEU A 53 31.82 -59.85 -10.45
C LEU A 53 33.07 -59.18 -9.84
N PRO A 54 34.24 -59.32 -10.46
CA PRO A 54 35.48 -58.78 -9.93
C PRO A 54 35.52 -57.24 -9.99
N ASP A 55 35.97 -56.61 -8.92
CA ASP A 55 36.24 -55.18 -8.82
C ASP A 55 37.58 -54.85 -9.53
N ARG A 56 37.95 -53.58 -9.56
CA ARG A 56 39.20 -53.09 -10.17
C ARG A 56 40.46 -53.77 -9.61
N ASP A 57 40.39 -54.23 -8.39
CA ASP A 57 41.48 -54.93 -7.68
C ASP A 57 41.47 -56.46 -7.91
N GLY A 58 40.60 -56.94 -8.82
CA GLY A 58 40.45 -58.39 -9.11
C GLY A 58 39.71 -59.18 -8.03
N GLN A 59 39.24 -58.51 -6.97
CA GLN A 59 38.50 -59.17 -5.88
C GLN A 59 36.99 -59.24 -6.20
N ALA A 60 36.36 -60.39 -6.00
CA ALA A 60 34.94 -60.58 -6.16
C ALA A 60 34.16 -60.03 -4.96
N ARG A 61 33.73 -58.77 -5.03
CA ARG A 61 32.90 -58.12 -3.97
C ARG A 61 31.40 -58.33 -4.18
N ALA A 62 30.98 -58.72 -5.36
CA ALA A 62 29.64 -59.05 -5.72
C ALA A 62 29.63 -60.22 -6.69
N GLY A 63 28.49 -60.86 -6.87
CA GLY A 63 28.33 -61.93 -7.82
C GLY A 63 26.88 -62.35 -7.95
N ALA A 64 26.61 -63.21 -8.93
CA ALA A 64 25.32 -63.83 -9.13
C ALA A 64 25.39 -65.31 -8.88
N LEU A 65 24.37 -65.85 -8.23
CA LEU A 65 24.22 -67.29 -7.97
C LEU A 65 23.08 -67.83 -8.88
N PHE A 66 23.44 -68.87 -9.63
CA PHE A 66 22.52 -69.57 -10.51
C PHE A 66 22.23 -70.94 -9.89
N LEU A 67 20.95 -71.29 -9.83
CA LEU A 67 20.46 -72.54 -9.24
C LEU A 67 19.76 -73.37 -10.32
N ARG A 68 20.06 -74.68 -10.38
CA ARG A 68 19.34 -75.63 -11.29
C ARG A 68 19.37 -77.06 -10.72
N GLU A 69 18.57 -77.95 -11.30
CA GLU A 69 18.50 -79.36 -10.87
C GLU A 69 19.69 -80.18 -11.38
N ALA A 70 20.08 -79.94 -12.65
CA ALA A 70 21.15 -80.67 -13.31
C ALA A 70 22.56 -80.07 -13.01
N PRO A 71 23.65 -80.84 -12.98
CA PRO A 71 25.00 -80.32 -12.77
C PRO A 71 25.41 -79.35 -13.87
N PHE A 72 26.26 -78.36 -13.50
CA PHE A 72 26.80 -77.40 -14.44
C PHE A 72 27.94 -77.99 -15.22
N GLU A 73 27.84 -78.05 -16.55
CA GLU A 73 28.88 -78.51 -17.45
C GLU A 73 30.02 -77.47 -17.56
N ALA A 74 31.22 -77.93 -17.94
CA ALA A 74 32.40 -77.06 -18.07
C ALA A 74 32.16 -75.89 -19.05
N GLY A 75 31.38 -76.12 -20.14
CA GLY A 75 31.02 -75.11 -21.10
C GLY A 75 30.13 -74.00 -20.50
N ALA A 76 29.19 -74.38 -19.62
CA ALA A 76 28.33 -73.46 -18.92
C ALA A 76 29.10 -72.55 -17.94
N LEU A 77 30.07 -73.13 -17.23
CA LEU A 77 30.94 -72.36 -16.32
C LEU A 77 31.84 -71.36 -17.07
N THR A 78 32.36 -71.75 -18.24
CA THR A 78 33.14 -70.86 -19.11
C THR A 78 32.29 -69.68 -19.61
N LEU A 79 31.05 -69.95 -19.90
CA LEU A 79 30.06 -68.93 -20.37
C LEU A 79 29.73 -67.99 -19.22
N LEU A 80 29.50 -68.53 -18.01
CA LEU A 80 29.27 -67.71 -16.80
C LEU A 80 30.49 -66.86 -16.46
N ALA A 81 31.71 -67.34 -16.60
CA ALA A 81 32.91 -66.56 -16.38
C ALA A 81 33.02 -65.37 -17.31
N ARG A 82 32.77 -65.57 -18.64
CA ARG A 82 32.77 -64.48 -19.63
C ARG A 82 31.66 -63.47 -19.38
N LEU A 83 30.47 -63.93 -19.00
CA LEU A 83 29.37 -63.04 -18.62
C LEU A 83 29.74 -62.26 -17.37
N GLY A 84 30.35 -62.91 -16.39
CA GLY A 84 30.81 -62.21 -15.16
C GLY A 84 31.77 -61.06 -15.43
N GLU A 85 32.75 -61.28 -16.35
CA GLU A 85 33.67 -60.21 -16.75
C GLU A 85 32.94 -59.04 -17.43
N THR A 86 31.96 -59.35 -18.30
CA THR A 86 31.17 -58.35 -19.03
C THR A 86 30.32 -57.51 -18.05
N TYR A 87 29.63 -58.17 -17.13
CA TYR A 87 28.82 -57.52 -16.12
C TYR A 87 29.66 -56.76 -15.08
N ALA A 88 30.86 -57.25 -14.76
CA ALA A 88 31.79 -56.55 -13.91
C ALA A 88 32.25 -55.21 -14.50
N HIS A 89 32.41 -55.15 -15.83
CA HIS A 89 32.66 -53.87 -16.53
C HIS A 89 31.51 -52.89 -16.39
N ALA A 90 30.26 -53.33 -16.59
CA ALA A 90 29.09 -52.48 -16.38
C ALA A 90 28.91 -52.05 -14.92
N TRP A 91 29.18 -52.97 -13.98
CA TRP A 91 29.11 -52.67 -12.55
C TRP A 91 30.15 -51.61 -12.10
N ARG A 92 31.35 -51.62 -12.68
CA ARG A 92 32.38 -50.59 -12.44
C ARG A 92 32.05 -49.25 -13.03
N ALA A 93 31.16 -49.18 -14.04
CA ALA A 93 30.69 -47.94 -14.62
C ALA A 93 29.57 -47.25 -13.77
N LEU A 94 28.94 -47.97 -12.83
CA LEU A 94 28.01 -47.40 -11.89
C LEU A 94 28.77 -46.53 -10.86
N PRO A 95 28.33 -45.29 -10.63
CA PRO A 95 28.99 -44.43 -9.67
C PRO A 95 28.89 -45.02 -8.27
N ALA A 96 30.04 -45.18 -7.63
CA ALA A 96 30.12 -45.69 -6.25
C ALA A 96 29.36 -44.74 -5.31
N GLU A 97 28.53 -45.26 -4.42
CA GLU A 97 27.77 -44.49 -3.40
C GLU A 97 28.60 -43.53 -2.54
N ARG A 98 29.93 -43.62 -2.59
CA ARG A 98 30.83 -42.72 -1.87
C ARG A 98 30.78 -41.27 -2.34
N SER A 99 30.35 -40.96 -3.59
CA SER A 99 30.21 -39.60 -4.11
C SER A 99 28.99 -38.86 -3.55
N LEU A 100 27.97 -39.62 -3.10
CA LEU A 100 26.75 -39.04 -2.53
C LEU A 100 26.97 -38.41 -1.15
N ALA A 101 27.93 -38.88 -0.37
CA ALA A 101 28.20 -38.32 0.95
C ALA A 101 28.96 -37.00 0.90
N MET A 102 29.83 -36.79 -0.10
CA MET A 102 30.57 -35.52 -0.28
C MET A 102 29.69 -34.46 -0.89
N GLY A 103 28.83 -34.80 -1.87
CA GLY A 103 27.84 -33.91 -2.45
C GLY A 103 26.78 -33.43 -1.43
N ARG A 104 26.36 -34.32 -0.55
CA ARG A 104 25.39 -34.04 0.52
C ARG A 104 25.95 -33.09 1.59
N ARG A 105 27.25 -33.15 1.88
CA ARG A 105 27.93 -32.20 2.78
C ARG A 105 28.01 -30.80 2.13
N TRP A 106 28.38 -30.71 0.87
CA TRP A 106 28.48 -29.47 0.13
C TRP A 106 27.10 -28.80 -0.06
N GLN A 107 26.08 -29.61 -0.33
CA GLN A 107 24.69 -29.17 -0.41
C GLN A 107 24.16 -28.60 0.93
N ARG A 108 24.58 -29.19 2.06
CA ARG A 108 24.26 -28.66 3.41
C ARG A 108 24.95 -27.33 3.68
N TRP A 109 26.19 -27.16 3.26
CA TRP A 109 26.92 -25.89 3.38
C TRP A 109 26.32 -24.80 2.48
N GLN A 110 25.94 -25.15 1.28
CA GLN A 110 25.20 -24.24 0.37
C GLN A 110 23.83 -23.85 0.94
N GLY A 111 23.10 -24.80 1.52
CA GLY A 111 21.84 -24.53 2.21
C GLY A 111 22.02 -23.61 3.43
N ALA A 112 23.06 -23.87 4.25
CA ALA A 112 23.40 -23.03 5.38
C ALA A 112 23.80 -21.61 4.95
N LEU A 113 24.61 -21.50 3.90
CA LEU A 113 25.04 -20.20 3.35
C LEU A 113 23.86 -19.42 2.76
N LEU A 114 22.93 -20.09 2.08
CA LEU A 114 21.69 -19.51 1.55
C LEU A 114 20.78 -19.03 2.68
N LEU A 115 20.60 -19.82 3.73
CA LEU A 115 19.82 -19.45 4.91
C LEU A 115 20.43 -18.26 5.65
N THR A 116 21.76 -18.24 5.78
CA THR A 116 22.47 -17.11 6.40
C THR A 116 22.34 -15.85 5.54
N ALA A 117 22.52 -15.96 4.22
CA ALA A 117 22.35 -14.86 3.29
C ALA A 117 20.90 -14.31 3.31
N LEU A 118 19.91 -15.20 3.36
CA LEU A 118 18.50 -14.84 3.50
C LEU A 118 18.24 -14.15 4.86
N GLY A 119 18.81 -14.67 5.96
CA GLY A 119 18.71 -14.06 7.29
C GLY A 119 19.32 -12.66 7.32
N VAL A 120 20.49 -12.46 6.72
CA VAL A 120 21.14 -11.15 6.60
C VAL A 120 20.32 -10.22 5.73
N ALA A 121 19.76 -10.69 4.60
CA ALA A 121 18.90 -9.92 3.73
C ALA A 121 17.60 -9.48 4.45
N LEU A 122 16.98 -10.37 5.21
CA LEU A 122 15.78 -10.09 6.01
C LEU A 122 16.06 -9.14 7.19
N ALA A 123 17.26 -9.17 7.75
CA ALA A 123 17.71 -8.26 8.80
C ALA A 123 18.18 -6.90 8.27
N TRP A 124 18.36 -6.77 6.93
CA TRP A 124 18.84 -5.52 6.33
C TRP A 124 17.91 -4.35 6.65
N PRO A 125 18.45 -3.23 7.21
CA PRO A 125 17.65 -2.08 7.57
C PRO A 125 17.18 -1.33 6.31
N VAL A 126 15.88 -1.38 6.05
CA VAL A 126 15.21 -0.64 4.98
C VAL A 126 14.32 0.45 5.57
N ARG A 127 14.15 1.56 4.87
CA ARG A 127 13.18 2.58 5.27
C ARG A 127 11.77 2.04 5.09
N LEU A 128 10.98 2.10 6.13
CA LEU A 128 9.56 1.73 6.06
C LEU A 128 8.86 2.69 5.12
N THR A 129 8.25 2.18 4.06
CA THR A 129 7.56 3.00 3.06
C THR A 129 6.09 2.64 2.97
N VAL A 130 5.26 3.67 2.82
CA VAL A 130 3.83 3.52 2.59
C VAL A 130 3.43 4.40 1.41
N LEU A 131 2.57 3.88 0.58
CA LEU A 131 1.95 4.61 -0.52
C LEU A 131 0.56 5.06 -0.09
N ALA A 132 0.25 6.33 -0.32
CA ALA A 132 -1.04 6.91 -0.03
C ALA A 132 -1.49 7.83 -1.18
N PRO A 133 -2.80 7.89 -1.47
CA PRO A 133 -3.31 8.86 -2.43
C PRO A 133 -3.04 10.28 -1.95
N ALA A 134 -2.67 11.15 -2.88
CA ALA A 134 -2.32 12.52 -2.58
C ALA A 134 -2.89 13.47 -3.65
N GLU A 135 -3.24 14.66 -3.21
CA GLU A 135 -3.81 15.71 -4.05
C GLU A 135 -3.15 17.05 -3.73
N VAL A 136 -2.88 17.83 -4.76
CA VAL A 136 -2.37 19.20 -4.60
C VAL A 136 -3.54 20.11 -4.21
N VAL A 137 -3.45 20.69 -3.03
CA VAL A 137 -4.45 21.63 -2.51
C VAL A 137 -3.83 23.02 -2.31
N ALA A 138 -4.67 24.03 -2.29
CA ALA A 138 -4.20 25.37 -1.92
C ALA A 138 -3.68 25.41 -0.48
N ASP A 139 -2.60 26.15 -0.27
CA ASP A 139 -2.13 26.43 1.09
C ASP A 139 -2.90 27.63 1.67
N ALA A 140 -3.67 27.37 2.72
CA ALA A 140 -4.52 28.38 3.41
C ALA A 140 -5.45 29.15 2.46
N PRO A 141 -6.38 28.52 1.75
CA PRO A 141 -7.36 29.22 0.91
C PRO A 141 -8.25 30.11 1.77
N ARG A 142 -8.60 31.28 1.25
CA ARG A 142 -9.56 32.16 1.90
C ARG A 142 -10.97 31.68 1.63
N VAL A 143 -11.64 31.18 2.66
CA VAL A 143 -13.03 30.76 2.57
C VAL A 143 -13.94 31.99 2.51
N ILE A 144 -14.83 32.06 1.55
CA ILE A 144 -15.86 33.07 1.40
C ILE A 144 -17.19 32.48 1.88
N THR A 145 -17.68 33.08 2.95
CA THR A 145 -18.94 32.64 3.59
C THR A 145 -20.07 33.63 3.34
N ALA A 146 -21.30 33.17 3.47
CA ALA A 146 -22.51 34.00 3.34
C ALA A 146 -22.60 34.97 4.54
N PRO A 147 -22.61 36.31 4.32
CA PRO A 147 -22.75 37.30 5.40
C PRO A 147 -24.20 37.47 5.87
N LEU A 148 -25.17 36.97 5.11
CA LEU A 148 -26.57 36.97 5.43
C LEU A 148 -27.26 35.69 4.90
N ALA A 149 -28.41 35.34 5.46
CA ALA A 149 -29.26 34.29 4.91
C ALA A 149 -29.97 34.78 3.66
N GLY A 150 -29.97 33.97 2.60
CA GLY A 150 -30.62 34.36 1.35
C GLY A 150 -30.39 33.37 0.23
N VAL A 151 -30.90 33.66 -0.95
CA VAL A 151 -30.73 32.86 -2.16
C VAL A 151 -29.64 33.47 -3.02
N ILE A 152 -28.70 32.66 -3.47
CA ILE A 152 -27.66 33.11 -4.41
C ILE A 152 -28.27 33.31 -5.78
N ARG A 153 -28.27 34.56 -6.23
CA ARG A 153 -28.77 34.89 -7.56
C ARG A 153 -27.81 34.57 -8.67
N ARG A 154 -26.50 34.88 -8.43
CA ARG A 154 -25.43 34.72 -9.44
C ARG A 154 -24.07 34.65 -8.80
N ILE A 155 -23.22 33.78 -9.38
CA ILE A 155 -21.78 33.77 -9.14
C ILE A 155 -21.10 34.35 -10.38
N ALA A 156 -20.39 35.46 -10.22
CA ALA A 156 -19.82 36.20 -11.34
C ALA A 156 -18.62 35.49 -12.01
N PRO A 157 -17.59 35.03 -11.26
CA PRO A 157 -16.44 34.36 -11.85
C PRO A 157 -16.73 32.91 -12.22
N ASP A 158 -16.07 32.41 -13.25
CA ASP A 158 -16.09 30.97 -13.59
C ASP A 158 -15.26 30.17 -12.61
N PRO A 159 -15.54 28.84 -12.41
CA PRO A 159 -14.70 27.97 -11.62
C PRO A 159 -13.27 27.96 -12.19
N ASN A 160 -12.28 27.99 -11.30
CA ASN A 160 -10.86 28.02 -11.66
C ASN A 160 -10.43 29.26 -12.49
N SER A 161 -11.19 30.34 -12.43
CA SER A 161 -10.78 31.63 -13.00
C SER A 161 -10.03 32.49 -11.97
N THR A 162 -9.21 33.43 -12.44
CA THR A 162 -8.52 34.37 -11.57
C THR A 162 -9.33 35.64 -11.38
N VAL A 163 -9.38 36.14 -10.16
CA VAL A 163 -10.05 37.39 -9.78
C VAL A 163 -9.06 38.35 -9.13
N ARG A 164 -9.37 39.64 -9.21
CA ARG A 164 -8.65 40.70 -8.49
C ARG A 164 -9.37 41.06 -7.22
N ALA A 165 -8.68 41.67 -6.27
CA ALA A 165 -9.32 42.24 -5.10
C ALA A 165 -10.37 43.28 -5.50
N GLY A 166 -11.60 43.20 -4.94
CA GLY A 166 -12.70 44.04 -5.24
C GLY A 166 -13.65 43.51 -6.35
N ASP A 167 -13.24 42.52 -7.14
CA ASP A 167 -14.14 41.93 -8.15
C ASP A 167 -15.35 41.29 -7.48
N LEU A 168 -16.53 41.40 -8.11
CA LEU A 168 -17.76 40.80 -7.60
C LEU A 168 -17.65 39.26 -7.70
N LEU A 169 -17.83 38.57 -6.58
CA LEU A 169 -17.83 37.11 -6.51
C LEU A 169 -19.25 36.55 -6.54
N VAL A 170 -20.06 36.98 -5.58
CA VAL A 170 -21.42 36.45 -5.36
C VAL A 170 -22.39 37.59 -5.23
N GLN A 171 -23.54 37.43 -5.87
CA GLN A 171 -24.68 38.31 -5.75
C GLN A 171 -25.89 37.52 -5.22
N PHE A 172 -26.46 37.97 -4.13
CA PHE A 172 -27.70 37.44 -3.58
C PHE A 172 -28.93 38.03 -4.27
N GLU A 173 -30.09 37.41 -4.07
CA GLU A 173 -31.38 38.00 -4.38
C GLU A 173 -31.55 39.28 -3.56
N ASP A 174 -31.60 40.43 -4.22
CA ASP A 174 -31.50 41.74 -3.57
C ASP A 174 -32.82 42.51 -3.50
N LEU A 175 -33.87 41.98 -4.13
CA LEU A 175 -35.13 42.71 -4.32
C LEU A 175 -35.77 43.16 -2.99
N PRO A 176 -35.95 42.32 -1.96
CA PRO A 176 -36.52 42.72 -0.68
C PRO A 176 -35.69 43.80 0.02
N LEU A 177 -34.36 43.60 0.14
CA LEU A 177 -33.43 44.50 0.81
C LEU A 177 -33.31 45.83 0.06
N ARG A 178 -33.39 45.82 -1.25
CA ARG A 178 -33.43 47.04 -2.08
C ARG A 178 -34.69 47.86 -1.79
N HIS A 179 -35.85 47.23 -1.72
CA HIS A 179 -37.07 47.90 -1.33
C HIS A 179 -36.99 48.49 0.07
N GLU A 180 -36.51 47.75 1.03
CA GLU A 180 -36.34 48.22 2.39
C GLU A 180 -35.41 49.43 2.43
N MET A 181 -34.27 49.40 1.78
CA MET A 181 -33.33 50.52 1.66
C MET A 181 -33.97 51.75 1.07
N LEU A 182 -34.78 51.60 0.00
CA LEU A 182 -35.49 52.71 -0.63
C LEU A 182 -36.53 53.32 0.30
N VAL A 183 -37.29 52.51 1.04
CA VAL A 183 -38.29 52.96 2.02
C VAL A 183 -37.64 53.75 3.15
N GLU A 184 -36.57 53.18 3.74
CA GLU A 184 -35.87 53.85 4.84
C GLU A 184 -35.16 55.14 4.38
N ARG A 185 -34.63 55.19 3.17
CA ARG A 185 -34.09 56.38 2.54
C ARG A 185 -35.16 57.49 2.36
N GLN A 186 -36.37 57.08 1.97
CA GLN A 186 -37.48 57.99 1.83
C GLN A 186 -37.94 58.54 3.18
N LYS A 187 -38.00 57.71 4.24
CA LYS A 187 -38.28 58.12 5.61
C LYS A 187 -37.26 59.15 6.09
N LEU A 188 -35.98 58.91 5.86
CA LEU A 188 -34.90 59.85 6.20
C LEU A 188 -35.10 61.20 5.47
N ALA A 189 -35.40 61.20 4.18
CA ALA A 189 -35.63 62.42 3.42
C ALA A 189 -36.83 63.23 3.95
N VAL A 190 -37.92 62.56 4.33
CA VAL A 190 -39.07 63.21 4.97
C VAL A 190 -38.72 63.81 6.33
N ALA A 191 -38.02 63.08 7.21
CA ALA A 191 -37.57 63.55 8.52
C ALA A 191 -36.63 64.73 8.40
N GLN A 192 -35.70 64.68 7.42
CA GLN A 192 -34.76 65.79 7.15
C GLN A 192 -35.51 67.05 6.69
N ALA A 193 -36.50 66.93 5.78
CA ALA A 193 -37.30 68.06 5.33
C ALA A 193 -38.14 68.68 6.47
N ARG A 194 -38.71 67.82 7.36
CA ARG A 194 -39.42 68.26 8.57
C ARG A 194 -38.54 69.03 9.52
N THR A 195 -37.39 68.53 9.84
CA THR A 195 -36.40 69.15 10.69
C THR A 195 -35.93 70.51 10.14
N SER A 196 -35.63 70.56 8.83
CA SER A 196 -35.24 71.81 8.17
C SER A 196 -36.35 72.85 8.21
N ARG A 197 -37.59 72.47 7.98
CA ARG A 197 -38.74 73.35 8.06
C ARG A 197 -38.97 73.93 9.46
N LEU A 198 -38.96 73.04 10.48
CA LEU A 198 -39.08 73.41 11.89
C LEU A 198 -37.90 74.26 12.39
N GLY A 199 -36.71 73.96 11.92
CA GLY A 199 -35.54 74.76 12.20
C GLY A 199 -35.64 76.20 11.73
N ALA A 200 -36.22 76.44 10.52
CA ALA A 200 -36.45 77.75 10.04
C ALA A 200 -37.58 78.47 10.82
N ALA A 201 -38.60 77.74 11.30
CA ALA A 201 -39.70 78.28 12.09
C ALA A 201 -39.38 78.60 13.51
N ALA A 202 -38.49 77.84 14.14
CA ALA A 202 -38.08 77.89 15.54
C ALA A 202 -37.49 79.27 15.95
N PHE A 203 -36.96 80.02 15.01
CA PHE A 203 -36.52 81.42 15.27
C PHE A 203 -37.63 82.40 15.55
N ARG A 204 -38.88 82.03 15.22
CA ARG A 204 -40.03 82.95 15.34
C ARG A 204 -41.14 82.41 16.25
N ASP A 205 -41.14 81.09 16.52
CA ASP A 205 -42.17 80.41 17.28
C ASP A 205 -41.62 79.48 18.31
N PRO A 206 -41.87 79.71 19.63
CA PRO A 206 -41.44 78.87 20.68
C PRO A 206 -41.95 77.43 20.65
N GLN A 207 -43.16 77.19 20.08
CA GLN A 207 -43.73 75.88 19.88
C GLN A 207 -42.98 75.12 18.80
N ALA A 208 -42.57 75.76 17.74
CA ALA A 208 -41.77 75.19 16.69
C ALA A 208 -40.35 74.78 17.25
N ALA A 209 -39.84 75.51 18.24
CA ALA A 209 -38.59 75.17 18.91
C ALA A 209 -38.71 73.85 19.74
N HIS A 210 -39.86 73.63 20.37
CA HIS A 210 -40.10 72.37 21.11
C HIS A 210 -40.27 71.19 20.14
N GLU A 211 -41.07 71.39 19.06
CA GLU A 211 -41.23 70.36 18.02
C GLU A 211 -39.94 70.06 17.27
N LEU A 212 -39.03 71.01 17.13
CA LEU A 212 -37.73 70.82 16.52
C LEU A 212 -36.89 69.79 17.26
N ALA A 213 -36.95 69.73 18.60
CA ALA A 213 -36.22 68.74 19.38
C ALA A 213 -36.74 67.32 19.06
N ILE A 214 -38.06 67.14 18.94
CA ILE A 214 -38.66 65.86 18.59
C ILE A 214 -38.30 65.51 17.15
N ALA A 215 -38.43 66.45 16.20
CA ALA A 215 -38.09 66.22 14.80
C ALA A 215 -36.60 65.88 14.60
N ARG A 216 -35.70 66.40 15.40
CA ARG A 216 -34.27 65.99 15.41
C ARG A 216 -34.08 64.55 15.85
N ALA A 217 -34.77 64.12 16.91
CA ALA A 217 -34.72 62.75 17.36
C ALA A 217 -35.30 61.77 16.32
N GLU A 218 -36.42 62.17 15.66
CA GLU A 218 -36.99 61.40 14.55
C GLU A 218 -36.03 61.29 13.33
N HIS A 219 -35.33 62.40 13.03
CA HIS A 219 -34.32 62.41 11.97
C HIS A 219 -33.14 61.50 12.29
N GLU A 220 -32.61 61.54 13.49
CA GLU A 220 -31.51 60.67 13.95
C GLU A 220 -31.91 59.17 13.87
N LEU A 221 -33.12 58.85 14.34
CA LEU A 221 -33.65 57.50 14.23
C LEU A 221 -33.78 57.04 12.76
N ALA A 222 -34.30 57.89 11.87
CA ALA A 222 -34.43 57.62 10.45
C ALA A 222 -33.05 57.47 9.75
N GLU A 223 -32.05 58.26 10.20
CA GLU A 223 -30.66 58.12 9.71
C GLU A 223 -30.06 56.76 10.07
N VAL A 224 -30.21 56.29 11.32
CA VAL A 224 -29.78 54.96 11.73
C VAL A 224 -30.48 53.87 10.93
N GLY A 225 -31.80 53.98 10.75
CA GLY A 225 -32.56 53.04 9.94
C GLY A 225 -32.12 52.98 8.49
N ALA A 226 -31.93 54.13 7.85
CA ALA A 226 -31.44 54.21 6.46
C ALA A 226 -30.02 53.65 6.31
N ARG A 227 -29.14 53.89 7.27
CA ARG A 227 -27.77 53.33 7.31
C ARG A 227 -27.82 51.82 7.43
N HIS A 228 -28.60 51.28 8.36
CA HIS A 228 -28.74 49.84 8.56
C HIS A 228 -29.30 49.15 7.31
N ALA A 229 -30.34 49.68 6.68
CA ALA A 229 -30.90 49.13 5.46
C ALA A 229 -29.91 49.18 4.27
N ALA A 230 -29.14 50.26 4.16
CA ALA A 230 -28.08 50.37 3.15
C ALA A 230 -26.96 49.35 3.37
N GLU A 231 -26.48 49.17 4.60
CA GLU A 231 -25.50 48.15 4.93
C GLU A 231 -26.00 46.73 4.65
N ALA A 232 -27.28 46.44 4.97
CA ALA A 232 -27.88 45.14 4.65
C ALA A 232 -27.94 44.89 3.13
N PHE A 233 -28.28 45.92 2.36
CA PHE A 233 -28.27 45.86 0.89
C PHE A 233 -26.87 45.66 0.32
N GLU A 234 -25.84 46.36 0.82
CA GLU A 234 -24.48 46.20 0.37
C GLU A 234 -23.97 44.78 0.64
N ARG A 235 -24.37 44.14 1.75
CA ARG A 235 -24.02 42.75 2.07
C ARG A 235 -24.59 41.71 1.09
N THR A 236 -25.53 42.10 0.22
CA THR A 236 -26.03 41.23 -0.85
C THR A 236 -24.98 40.98 -1.93
N ARG A 237 -23.93 41.79 -1.96
CA ARG A 237 -22.82 41.67 -2.92
C ARG A 237 -21.53 41.34 -2.15
N ILE A 238 -20.92 40.21 -2.50
CA ILE A 238 -19.69 39.80 -1.90
C ILE A 238 -18.54 40.07 -2.87
N PRO A 239 -17.70 41.09 -2.61
CA PRO A 239 -16.51 41.31 -3.39
C PRO A 239 -15.36 40.38 -2.96
N ALA A 240 -14.39 40.18 -3.83
CA ALA A 240 -13.18 39.45 -3.56
C ALA A 240 -12.31 40.22 -2.56
N PRO A 241 -11.96 39.65 -1.37
CA PRO A 241 -11.10 40.32 -0.40
C PRO A 241 -9.63 40.37 -0.83
N GLN A 242 -9.24 39.52 -1.76
CA GLN A 242 -7.88 39.42 -2.30
C GLN A 242 -7.91 38.89 -3.72
N ALA A 243 -6.84 39.09 -4.46
CA ALA A 243 -6.64 38.48 -5.75
C ALA A 243 -6.32 36.99 -5.57
N GLY A 244 -6.76 36.14 -6.51
CA GLY A 244 -6.48 34.72 -6.46
C GLY A 244 -7.31 33.90 -7.44
N LEU A 245 -7.18 32.58 -7.36
CA LEU A 245 -7.92 31.58 -8.10
C LEU A 245 -9.21 31.23 -7.35
N VAL A 246 -10.34 31.31 -8.01
CA VAL A 246 -11.64 30.97 -7.41
C VAL A 246 -11.88 29.48 -7.53
N LEU A 247 -12.13 28.83 -6.37
CA LEU A 247 -12.38 27.40 -6.28
C LEU A 247 -13.81 27.14 -5.78
N TYR A 248 -14.62 26.50 -6.60
CA TYR A 248 -15.92 25.93 -6.26
C TYR A 248 -16.29 24.83 -7.27
N ALA A 249 -17.23 23.93 -6.91
CA ALA A 249 -17.52 22.74 -7.71
C ALA A 249 -18.27 23.06 -9.01
N ASP A 250 -19.53 23.49 -8.91
CA ASP A 250 -20.37 23.83 -10.06
C ASP A 250 -21.21 25.07 -9.76
N ARG A 251 -21.28 25.97 -10.74
CA ARG A 251 -22.11 27.18 -10.67
C ARG A 251 -23.59 26.83 -10.54
N ARG A 252 -24.05 25.80 -11.26
CA ARG A 252 -25.45 25.38 -11.28
C ARG A 252 -25.96 24.85 -9.95
N GLU A 253 -25.08 24.28 -9.15
CA GLU A 253 -25.41 23.78 -7.81
C GLU A 253 -25.56 24.90 -6.78
N LEU A 254 -24.92 26.03 -7.02
CA LEU A 254 -24.89 27.16 -6.09
C LEU A 254 -25.89 28.24 -6.44
N GLU A 255 -26.12 28.55 -7.74
CA GLU A 255 -27.11 29.55 -8.17
C GLU A 255 -28.53 29.02 -7.92
N GLY A 256 -29.37 29.84 -7.31
CA GLY A 256 -30.72 29.48 -6.88
C GLY A 256 -30.78 28.74 -5.52
N ARG A 257 -29.65 28.42 -4.92
CA ARG A 257 -29.58 27.71 -3.63
C ARG A 257 -29.78 28.67 -2.46
N PRO A 258 -30.64 28.35 -1.47
CA PRO A 258 -30.69 29.06 -0.23
C PRO A 258 -29.46 28.73 0.63
N VAL A 259 -28.86 29.75 1.24
CA VAL A 259 -27.69 29.60 2.13
C VAL A 259 -27.96 30.28 3.47
N ALA A 260 -27.42 29.71 4.53
CA ALA A 260 -27.47 30.27 5.88
C ALA A 260 -26.27 31.19 6.13
N VAL A 261 -26.38 32.06 7.14
CA VAL A 261 -25.26 32.90 7.59
C VAL A 261 -24.09 32.03 8.01
N GLY A 262 -22.86 32.38 7.54
CA GLY A 262 -21.66 31.65 7.82
C GLY A 262 -21.43 30.40 6.94
N GLN A 263 -22.36 30.03 6.10
CA GLN A 263 -22.20 28.90 5.19
C GLN A 263 -21.17 29.23 4.11
N GLU A 264 -20.25 28.28 3.87
CA GLU A 264 -19.24 28.39 2.82
C GLU A 264 -19.88 28.36 1.43
N ILE A 265 -19.48 29.29 0.56
CA ILE A 265 -19.96 29.39 -0.83
C ILE A 265 -18.85 29.01 -1.80
N LEU A 266 -17.66 29.61 -1.65
CA LEU A 266 -16.49 29.37 -2.51
C LEU A 266 -15.21 29.70 -1.76
N GLN A 267 -14.07 29.33 -2.34
CA GLN A 267 -12.75 29.63 -1.80
C GLN A 267 -11.93 30.43 -2.80
N ILE A 268 -11.07 31.31 -2.30
CA ILE A 268 -10.04 31.99 -3.10
C ILE A 268 -8.68 31.51 -2.66
N ALA A 269 -7.92 30.97 -3.60
CA ALA A 269 -6.58 30.42 -3.38
C ALA A 269 -5.51 31.24 -4.10
N ASP A 270 -4.35 31.35 -3.51
CA ASP A 270 -3.16 31.78 -4.20
C ASP A 270 -2.60 30.61 -5.02
N PRO A 271 -2.57 30.68 -6.36
CA PRO A 271 -2.08 29.60 -7.20
C PRO A 271 -0.58 29.33 -7.02
N ALA A 272 0.18 30.28 -6.46
CA ALA A 272 1.60 30.09 -6.16
C ALA A 272 1.86 29.37 -4.82
N ARG A 273 0.85 29.33 -3.96
CA ARG A 273 0.94 28.72 -2.62
C ARG A 273 0.12 27.44 -2.56
N VAL A 274 0.79 26.33 -2.81
CA VAL A 274 0.17 25.00 -2.82
C VAL A 274 0.88 24.07 -1.86
N LYS A 275 0.15 23.10 -1.33
CA LYS A 275 0.64 22.00 -0.51
C LYS A 275 0.05 20.69 -0.97
N LEU A 276 0.69 19.61 -0.58
CA LEU A 276 0.21 18.27 -0.84
C LEU A 276 -0.64 17.82 0.34
N ARG A 277 -1.88 17.46 0.08
CA ARG A 277 -2.73 16.73 1.01
C ARG A 277 -2.59 15.25 0.72
N ILE A 278 -2.28 14.47 1.73
CA ILE A 278 -2.07 13.03 1.63
C ILE A 278 -3.07 12.36 2.55
N ASP A 279 -3.85 11.45 2.02
CA ASP A 279 -4.87 10.72 2.77
C ASP A 279 -4.33 9.31 3.06
N LEU A 280 -3.73 9.14 4.24
CA LEU A 280 -3.15 7.88 4.68
C LEU A 280 -4.21 6.99 5.31
N PRO A 281 -4.52 5.80 4.75
CA PRO A 281 -5.42 4.84 5.37
C PRO A 281 -4.93 4.43 6.78
N VAL A 282 -5.86 4.33 7.73
CA VAL A 282 -5.52 4.06 9.14
C VAL A 282 -4.87 2.68 9.31
N ASP A 283 -5.25 1.70 8.51
CA ASP A 283 -4.67 0.35 8.48
C ASP A 283 -3.22 0.32 7.95
N ALA A 284 -2.84 1.34 7.16
CA ALA A 284 -1.50 1.50 6.61
C ALA A 284 -0.60 2.44 7.44
N MET A 285 -1.07 2.87 8.61
CA MET A 285 -0.35 3.83 9.45
C MET A 285 1.05 3.32 9.86
N ILE A 286 2.02 4.21 9.79
CA ILE A 286 3.39 4.02 10.23
C ILE A 286 3.81 5.18 11.13
N ALA A 287 4.86 4.98 11.93
CA ALA A 287 5.47 6.09 12.67
C ALA A 287 6.10 7.07 11.68
N LEU A 288 5.51 8.26 11.60
CA LEU A 288 5.95 9.36 10.77
C LEU A 288 6.40 10.50 11.67
N ALA A 289 7.49 11.18 11.30
CA ALA A 289 7.96 12.40 11.96
C ALA A 289 7.69 13.61 11.06
N GLU A 290 7.40 14.75 11.68
CA GLU A 290 7.37 16.04 10.97
C GLU A 290 8.75 16.31 10.35
N GLY A 291 8.78 16.88 9.16
CA GLY A 291 10.00 17.02 8.37
C GLY A 291 10.40 15.77 7.57
N GLY A 292 9.68 14.65 7.71
CA GLY A 292 9.93 13.43 6.99
C GLY A 292 9.88 13.61 5.46
N GLU A 293 10.71 12.85 4.76
CA GLU A 293 10.79 12.89 3.29
C GLU A 293 9.56 12.23 2.67
N VAL A 294 8.95 12.91 1.72
CA VAL A 294 7.83 12.44 0.92
C VAL A 294 8.22 12.52 -0.55
N ARG A 295 8.01 11.46 -1.30
CA ARG A 295 8.15 11.47 -2.75
C ARG A 295 6.77 11.40 -3.37
N TRP A 296 6.39 12.41 -4.12
CA TRP A 296 5.10 12.47 -4.78
C TRP A 296 5.23 12.20 -6.28
N MET A 297 4.40 11.28 -6.77
CA MET A 297 4.29 10.88 -8.17
C MET A 297 2.88 11.21 -8.64
N PHE A 298 2.72 12.07 -9.62
CA PHE A 298 1.41 12.41 -10.16
C PHE A 298 1.02 11.49 -11.33
N GLU A 299 -0.28 11.31 -11.54
CA GLU A 299 -0.83 10.32 -12.49
C GLU A 299 -0.36 10.55 -13.94
N GLY A 300 -0.02 11.78 -14.32
CA GLY A 300 0.46 12.11 -15.66
C GLY A 300 1.95 11.87 -15.93
N ALA A 301 2.77 11.58 -14.89
CA ALA A 301 4.20 11.27 -15.03
C ALA A 301 4.63 10.26 -13.97
N PRO A 302 4.42 8.96 -14.24
CA PRO A 302 4.75 7.90 -13.29
C PRO A 302 6.26 7.73 -13.05
N VAL A 303 7.08 8.29 -13.92
CA VAL A 303 8.55 8.27 -13.80
C VAL A 303 9.03 9.68 -13.47
N GLY A 304 9.64 9.87 -12.31
CA GLY A 304 10.15 11.17 -11.87
C GLY A 304 9.33 11.82 -10.76
N GLY A 305 9.28 11.19 -9.58
CA GLY A 305 8.62 11.78 -8.41
C GLY A 305 9.28 13.07 -7.94
N ARG A 306 8.47 14.02 -7.45
CA ARG A 306 8.95 15.26 -6.80
C ARG A 306 9.11 15.04 -5.31
N GLY A 307 10.12 15.65 -4.73
CA GLY A 307 10.32 15.72 -3.30
C GLY A 307 9.29 16.64 -2.64
N ALA A 308 8.90 16.26 -1.45
CA ALA A 308 8.12 17.08 -0.53
C ALA A 308 8.54 16.75 0.90
N LYS A 309 8.26 17.65 1.84
CA LYS A 309 8.53 17.45 3.27
C LYS A 309 7.22 17.46 4.03
N LEU A 310 7.06 16.47 4.90
CA LEU A 310 5.89 16.37 5.76
C LEU A 310 5.86 17.58 6.74
N GLU A 311 4.81 18.38 6.67
CA GLU A 311 4.68 19.60 7.48
C GLU A 311 3.79 19.37 8.69
N ARG A 312 2.68 18.65 8.50
CA ARG A 312 1.70 18.43 9.56
C ARG A 312 1.08 17.04 9.44
N ILE A 313 0.91 16.40 10.57
CA ILE A 313 0.21 15.14 10.72
C ILE A 313 -1.13 15.41 11.40
N GLY A 314 -2.25 15.14 10.75
CA GLY A 314 -3.58 15.25 11.35
C GLY A 314 -3.76 14.18 12.43
N PHE A 315 -4.22 14.55 13.61
CA PHE A 315 -4.40 13.59 14.72
C PHE A 315 -5.71 12.80 14.60
N GLN A 316 -6.74 13.40 14.01
CA GLN A 316 -8.05 12.77 13.93
C GLN A 316 -8.25 12.13 12.54
N PRO A 317 -8.64 10.85 12.49
CA PRO A 317 -9.05 10.23 11.25
C PRO A 317 -10.35 10.87 10.72
N VAL A 318 -10.41 11.04 9.42
CA VAL A 318 -11.58 11.57 8.72
C VAL A 318 -12.16 10.47 7.85
N ALA A 319 -13.49 10.30 7.90
CA ALA A 319 -14.17 9.37 7.01
C ALA A 319 -14.25 9.95 5.60
N ARG A 320 -13.83 9.17 4.60
CA ARG A 320 -14.03 9.47 3.18
C ARG A 320 -15.40 9.03 2.70
N PRO A 321 -15.90 9.61 1.60
CA PRO A 321 -17.01 9.03 0.86
C PRO A 321 -16.67 7.58 0.48
N GLY A 322 -17.38 6.59 1.05
CA GLY A 322 -17.05 5.16 0.93
C GLY A 322 -16.75 4.48 2.27
N GLY A 323 -16.68 5.24 3.38
CA GLY A 323 -16.54 4.70 4.74
C GLY A 323 -15.09 4.40 5.16
N GLU A 324 -14.12 4.61 4.30
CA GLU A 324 -12.71 4.45 4.63
C GLU A 324 -12.24 5.56 5.58
N LEU A 325 -11.60 5.17 6.69
CA LEU A 325 -10.99 6.11 7.62
C LEU A 325 -9.56 6.43 7.18
N VAL A 326 -9.30 7.71 6.94
CA VAL A 326 -7.97 8.19 6.53
C VAL A 326 -7.45 9.24 7.50
N GLN A 327 -6.16 9.21 7.74
CA GLN A 327 -5.44 10.29 8.43
C GLN A 327 -4.95 11.28 7.38
N VAL A 328 -5.35 12.55 7.53
CA VAL A 328 -4.96 13.61 6.60
C VAL A 328 -3.61 14.16 6.99
N LEU A 329 -2.65 14.09 6.07
CA LEU A 329 -1.31 14.64 6.21
C LEU A 329 -1.14 15.79 5.24
N HIS A 330 -0.34 16.78 5.63
CA HIS A 330 0.04 17.87 4.74
C HIS A 330 1.55 17.90 4.56
N ALA A 331 1.99 18.01 3.30
CA ALA A 331 3.40 18.12 2.98
C ALA A 331 3.64 19.34 2.08
N ARG A 332 4.76 20.01 2.32
CA ARG A 332 5.23 21.13 1.50
C ARG A 332 6.06 20.57 0.36
N LEU A 333 5.73 20.97 -0.85
CA LEU A 333 6.47 20.59 -2.05
C LEU A 333 7.85 21.30 -2.06
N ASP A 334 8.86 20.58 -2.53
CA ASP A 334 10.18 21.14 -2.74
C ASP A 334 10.13 22.24 -3.82
N PRO A 335 11.05 23.23 -3.76
CA PRO A 335 11.11 24.32 -4.74
C PRO A 335 11.16 23.80 -6.19
N GLY A 336 10.38 24.45 -7.07
CA GLY A 336 10.28 24.08 -8.48
C GLY A 336 9.00 24.61 -9.12
N ALA A 337 8.66 24.14 -10.32
CA ALA A 337 7.42 24.54 -10.99
C ALA A 337 6.20 24.21 -10.12
N VAL A 338 5.34 25.18 -9.86
CA VAL A 338 4.15 25.00 -9.01
C VAL A 338 3.14 24.10 -9.75
N PRO A 339 2.75 22.95 -9.20
CA PRO A 339 1.75 22.11 -9.83
C PRO A 339 0.35 22.74 -9.72
N ARG A 340 -0.54 22.37 -10.62
CA ARG A 340 -1.92 22.87 -10.59
C ARG A 340 -2.66 22.30 -9.37
N ILE A 341 -3.49 23.13 -8.75
CA ILE A 341 -4.42 22.71 -7.69
C ILE A 341 -5.39 21.67 -8.26
N GLY A 342 -5.67 20.61 -7.49
CA GLY A 342 -6.50 19.49 -7.90
C GLY A 342 -5.75 18.37 -8.62
N LEU A 343 -4.44 18.51 -8.86
CA LEU A 343 -3.63 17.44 -9.45
C LEU A 343 -3.49 16.29 -8.46
N ARG A 344 -3.86 15.09 -8.90
CA ARG A 344 -3.82 13.86 -8.09
C ARG A 344 -2.60 13.01 -8.40
N GLY A 345 -2.27 12.16 -7.45
CA GLY A 345 -1.14 11.24 -7.58
C GLY A 345 -0.98 10.37 -6.35
N THR A 346 0.16 9.72 -6.26
CA THR A 346 0.51 8.85 -5.14
C THR A 346 1.72 9.45 -4.42
N ALA A 347 1.60 9.61 -3.10
CA ALA A 347 2.70 9.98 -2.23
C ALA A 347 3.31 8.74 -1.59
N GLN A 348 4.62 8.62 -1.69
CA GLN A 348 5.43 7.66 -0.98
C GLN A 348 5.98 8.31 0.29
N LEU A 349 5.46 7.90 1.42
CA LEU A 349 5.90 8.34 2.75
C LEU A 349 7.03 7.44 3.23
N GLN A 350 8.08 8.05 3.77
CA GLN A 350 9.23 7.35 4.35
C GLN A 350 9.18 7.46 5.87
N GLY A 351 9.10 6.31 6.54
CA GLY A 351 9.16 6.19 7.99
C GLY A 351 10.55 5.79 8.48
N GLU A 352 10.59 5.24 9.69
CA GLU A 352 11.81 4.76 10.33
C GLU A 352 12.45 3.58 9.60
N ARG A 353 13.73 3.34 9.88
CA ARG A 353 14.45 2.15 9.38
C ARG A 353 14.02 0.93 10.17
N VAL A 354 13.52 -0.07 9.47
CA VAL A 354 13.10 -1.34 10.03
C VAL A 354 13.74 -2.49 9.27
N PRO A 355 13.92 -3.69 9.87
CA PRO A 355 14.35 -4.86 9.13
C PRO A 355 13.40 -5.17 7.97
N LEU A 356 13.94 -5.60 6.84
CA LEU A 356 13.15 -5.98 5.65
C LEU A 356 12.06 -7.01 5.99
N ALA A 357 12.36 -7.96 6.88
CA ALA A 357 11.40 -8.91 7.39
C ALA A 357 10.14 -8.24 7.96
N TRP A 358 10.30 -7.17 8.75
CA TRP A 358 9.19 -6.44 9.34
C TRP A 358 8.34 -5.76 8.27
N GLN A 359 8.98 -5.15 7.26
CA GLN A 359 8.25 -4.50 6.16
C GLN A 359 7.38 -5.49 5.38
N LEU A 360 7.87 -6.71 5.13
CA LEU A 360 7.14 -7.75 4.41
C LEU A 360 6.04 -8.40 5.26
N LEU A 361 6.33 -8.67 6.54
CA LEU A 361 5.45 -9.47 7.39
C LEU A 361 4.40 -8.66 8.16
N ARG A 362 4.53 -7.33 8.28
CA ARG A 362 3.60 -6.51 9.07
C ARG A 362 2.13 -6.62 8.63
N ARG A 363 1.88 -6.67 7.30
CA ARG A 363 0.51 -6.79 6.78
C ARG A 363 -0.11 -8.15 7.07
N PRO A 364 0.54 -9.29 6.73
CA PRO A 364 0.00 -10.60 7.07
C PRO A 364 -0.10 -10.83 8.59
N ILE A 365 0.86 -10.30 9.39
CA ILE A 365 0.76 -10.37 10.86
C ILE A 365 -0.44 -9.56 11.36
N GLY A 366 -0.66 -8.35 10.84
CA GLY A 366 -1.84 -7.53 11.18
C GLY A 366 -3.15 -8.21 10.82
N ALA A 367 -3.25 -8.80 9.62
CA ALA A 367 -4.42 -9.55 9.18
C ALA A 367 -4.67 -10.80 10.04
N ALA A 368 -3.60 -11.56 10.36
CA ALA A 368 -3.69 -12.72 11.24
C ALA A 368 -4.15 -12.34 12.66
N ARG A 369 -3.63 -11.23 13.20
CA ARG A 369 -4.04 -10.70 14.50
C ARG A 369 -5.52 -10.31 14.53
N GLN A 370 -6.00 -9.64 13.48
CA GLN A 370 -7.42 -9.29 13.33
C GLN A 370 -8.31 -10.54 13.24
N PHE A 371 -7.85 -11.56 12.52
CA PHE A 371 -8.59 -12.82 12.38
C PHE A 371 -8.62 -13.64 13.69
N LEU A 372 -7.54 -13.62 14.47
CA LEU A 372 -7.43 -14.35 15.74
C LEU A 372 -7.99 -13.58 16.94
N GLY A 373 -8.39 -12.30 16.75
CA GLY A 373 -8.97 -11.49 17.82
C GLY A 373 -7.99 -11.06 18.92
N TRP A 374 -6.71 -10.93 18.57
CA TRP A 374 -5.62 -10.57 19.51
C TRP A 374 -5.23 -9.11 19.35
#